data_3d6d2f765ae40d0b29750e717bc15560
#
_entry.id   3d6d2f765ae40d0b29750e717bc15560
#
_cell.length_a   1.000
_cell.length_b   1.000
_cell.length_c   1.000
_cell.angle_alpha   90.00
_cell.angle_beta   90.00
_cell.angle_gamma   90.00
#
_symmetry.space_group_name_H-M   'P 1'
#
loop_
_entity.id
_entity.type
_entity.pdbx_description
1 polymer ?
#
loop_
_entity_poly.entity_id
_entity_poly.type
_entity_poly.pdbx_seq_one_letter_code
_entity_poly.pdbx_strand_id
1 'polypeptide(L)'
;VRILIIGGGVLGTQHAWQAVERGHDVVQIEREPEARGASVRNFGLVWVGGRATGPELETALRARLLWERIGERVPGIGFRPNGSLTVVRTEAELAVARAAAASTEDRGFKLLDAAEARELNPALRGDFLGALWCDRDAAVEPRVAQPALRAELAKSGRYTWVPGREIRDLTGRGVVDDAGETHEGDAVVLCTGAWTGGLVKELAGPPPIRRVRLQMAQTEPLGETLTTTVADADSFRYYPAYRGDALDGLNAGQPQGEVAAANAMQLLMVQRLDGSLTIGDTHEYDEPFSFDTVEDPYDHLAEVAGALLGRALPRVTRRWAGVYAQTLDTSRIVHRARVADNAWLVTGPGGRGMTCSPAIAEDTAEELSW
;
A
#
# COMPACT_ATOMS: atom_id res chain seq x y z
N VAL A 1 -23.46 15.16 -11.47
CA VAL A 1 -23.97 14.65 -10.18
C VAL A 1 -23.03 15.04 -9.05
N ARG A 2 -23.54 15.08 -7.82
CA ARG A 2 -22.76 15.37 -6.62
C ARG A 2 -22.50 14.07 -5.85
N ILE A 3 -21.22 13.75 -5.65
CA ILE A 3 -20.78 12.50 -5.05
C ILE A 3 -20.17 12.79 -3.68
N LEU A 4 -20.63 12.06 -2.67
CA LEU A 4 -20.10 12.11 -1.31
C LEU A 4 -19.11 10.96 -1.12
N ILE A 5 -17.87 11.28 -0.78
CA ILE A 5 -16.82 10.31 -0.48
C ILE A 5 -16.53 10.35 1.02
N ILE A 6 -16.76 9.24 1.71
CA ILE A 6 -16.58 9.14 3.16
C ILE A 6 -15.26 8.42 3.45
N GLY A 7 -14.30 9.17 3.91
CA GLY A 7 -12.93 8.75 4.21
C GLY A 7 -11.89 9.51 3.41
N GLY A 8 -10.86 10.03 4.10
CA GLY A 8 -9.76 10.82 3.54
C GLY A 8 -8.50 10.00 3.20
N GLY A 9 -8.59 8.66 3.30
CA GLY A 9 -7.51 7.76 2.93
C GLY A 9 -7.29 7.66 1.42
N VAL A 10 -6.31 6.84 0.99
CA VAL A 10 -5.95 6.71 -0.42
C VAL A 10 -7.11 6.24 -1.30
N LEU A 11 -7.93 5.29 -0.82
CA LEU A 11 -9.12 4.87 -1.58
C LEU A 11 -10.08 6.03 -1.79
N GLY A 12 -10.48 6.72 -0.73
CA GLY A 12 -11.41 7.84 -0.85
C GLY A 12 -10.86 8.97 -1.71
N THR A 13 -9.59 9.32 -1.55
CA THR A 13 -8.97 10.38 -2.35
C THR A 13 -8.87 10.01 -3.84
N GLN A 14 -8.61 8.73 -4.17
CA GLN A 14 -8.61 8.27 -5.57
C GLN A 14 -10.03 8.21 -6.16
N HIS A 15 -11.04 7.86 -5.36
CA HIS A 15 -12.44 7.96 -5.81
C HIS A 15 -12.84 9.42 -6.08
N ALA A 16 -12.43 10.34 -5.19
CA ALA A 16 -12.64 11.77 -5.41
C ALA A 16 -11.93 12.26 -6.69
N TRP A 17 -10.70 11.79 -6.91
CA TRP A 17 -9.94 12.08 -8.15
C TRP A 17 -10.70 11.63 -9.39
N GLN A 18 -11.12 10.37 -9.45
CA GLN A 18 -11.84 9.83 -10.59
C GLN A 18 -13.17 10.54 -10.84
N ALA A 19 -13.91 10.88 -9.79
CA ALA A 19 -15.18 11.58 -9.91
C ALA A 19 -14.98 13.02 -10.46
N VAL A 20 -14.00 13.77 -9.96
CA VAL A 20 -13.70 15.12 -10.46
C VAL A 20 -13.22 15.09 -11.91
N GLU A 21 -12.34 14.14 -12.28
CA GLU A 21 -11.86 13.99 -13.67
C GLU A 21 -13.00 13.69 -14.65
N ARG A 22 -14.07 13.05 -14.17
CA ARG A 22 -15.31 12.79 -14.96
C ARG A 22 -16.32 13.94 -14.91
N GLY A 23 -15.96 15.07 -14.29
CA GLY A 23 -16.77 16.29 -14.27
C GLY A 23 -17.85 16.33 -13.19
N HIS A 24 -17.78 15.48 -12.17
CA HIS A 24 -18.68 15.47 -11.03
C HIS A 24 -18.25 16.44 -9.93
N ASP A 25 -19.23 16.92 -9.15
CA ASP A 25 -18.97 17.66 -7.93
C ASP A 25 -18.76 16.68 -6.77
N VAL A 26 -17.73 16.90 -5.96
CA VAL A 26 -17.34 15.97 -4.90
C VAL A 26 -17.26 16.67 -3.56
N VAL A 27 -17.85 16.07 -2.54
CA VAL A 27 -17.59 16.40 -1.13
C VAL A 27 -16.92 15.18 -0.50
N GLN A 28 -15.68 15.33 -0.09
CA GLN A 28 -14.95 14.30 0.65
C GLN A 28 -14.94 14.65 2.13
N ILE A 29 -15.43 13.72 2.95
CA ILE A 29 -15.64 13.91 4.39
C ILE A 29 -14.74 12.93 5.15
N GLU A 30 -13.96 13.44 6.11
CA GLU A 30 -13.05 12.65 6.94
C GLU A 30 -13.30 12.98 8.43
N ARG A 31 -13.39 11.95 9.27
CA ARG A 31 -13.64 12.11 10.71
C ARG A 31 -12.47 12.75 11.45
N GLU A 32 -11.27 12.54 11.00
CA GLU A 32 -10.05 13.12 11.55
C GLU A 32 -9.69 14.44 10.81
N PRO A 33 -8.86 15.32 11.40
CA PRO A 33 -8.37 16.48 10.67
C PRO A 33 -7.61 16.14 9.38
N GLU A 34 -6.96 14.98 9.35
CA GLU A 34 -6.24 14.37 8.23
C GLU A 34 -6.32 12.85 8.32
N ALA A 35 -6.06 12.15 7.22
CA ALA A 35 -6.01 10.69 7.22
C ALA A 35 -5.06 10.13 8.29
N ARG A 36 -5.53 9.19 9.10
CA ARG A 36 -4.78 8.56 10.21
C ARG A 36 -4.63 7.05 10.06
N GLY A 37 -5.32 6.45 9.09
CA GLY A 37 -5.34 5.00 8.86
C GLY A 37 -4.13 4.48 8.08
N ALA A 38 -4.32 3.34 7.44
CA ALA A 38 -3.29 2.61 6.69
C ALA A 38 -2.59 3.46 5.62
N SER A 39 -3.29 4.42 5.01
CA SER A 39 -2.78 5.24 3.91
C SER A 39 -1.56 6.10 4.25
N VAL A 40 -1.34 6.40 5.53
CA VAL A 40 -0.20 7.20 6.03
C VAL A 40 0.75 6.38 6.92
N ARG A 41 0.51 5.08 7.04
CA ARG A 41 1.25 4.14 7.89
C ARG A 41 1.84 2.97 7.09
N ASN A 42 2.15 3.19 5.82
CA ASN A 42 2.70 2.22 4.87
C ASN A 42 3.99 2.76 4.23
N PHE A 43 4.60 1.96 3.36
CA PHE A 43 5.84 2.29 2.65
C PHE A 43 5.67 3.33 1.54
N GLY A 44 4.46 3.62 1.09
CA GLY A 44 4.24 4.37 -0.13
C GLY A 44 4.59 3.60 -1.41
N LEU A 45 4.61 2.28 -1.36
CA LEU A 45 4.98 1.46 -2.52
C LEU A 45 3.83 1.35 -3.53
N VAL A 46 4.19 1.54 -4.79
CA VAL A 46 3.44 1.10 -5.95
C VAL A 46 4.09 -0.21 -6.41
N TRP A 47 3.70 -1.31 -5.75
CA TRP A 47 4.35 -2.61 -5.84
C TRP A 47 3.63 -3.52 -6.82
N VAL A 48 4.22 -3.72 -8.00
CA VAL A 48 3.67 -4.51 -9.10
C VAL A 48 4.24 -5.92 -9.11
N GLY A 49 5.56 -6.04 -8.94
CA GLY A 49 6.30 -7.28 -9.13
C GLY A 49 5.77 -8.46 -8.30
N GLY A 50 5.38 -8.21 -7.04
CA GLY A 50 4.89 -9.25 -6.13
C GLY A 50 3.43 -9.68 -6.30
N ARG A 51 2.66 -9.11 -7.23
CA ARG A 51 1.21 -9.35 -7.34
C ARG A 51 0.89 -10.71 -7.94
N ALA A 52 -0.26 -11.27 -7.55
CA ALA A 52 -0.74 -12.53 -8.11
C ALA A 52 -1.00 -12.40 -9.62
N THR A 53 -0.73 -13.46 -10.35
CA THR A 53 -1.04 -13.60 -11.78
C THR A 53 -2.51 -13.33 -12.07
N GLY A 54 -2.81 -12.75 -13.23
CA GLY A 54 -4.16 -12.45 -13.69
C GLY A 54 -4.66 -11.08 -13.18
N PRO A 55 -5.92 -10.99 -12.73
CA PRO A 55 -6.58 -9.69 -12.47
C PRO A 55 -5.84 -8.79 -11.47
N GLU A 56 -5.14 -9.36 -10.48
CA GLU A 56 -4.37 -8.55 -9.53
C GLU A 56 -3.17 -7.87 -10.20
N LEU A 57 -2.41 -8.61 -11.01
CA LEU A 57 -1.29 -8.06 -11.76
C LEU A 57 -1.76 -7.02 -12.79
N GLU A 58 -2.82 -7.33 -13.54
CA GLU A 58 -3.40 -6.41 -14.53
C GLU A 58 -3.84 -5.09 -13.89
N THR A 59 -4.52 -5.18 -12.74
CA THR A 59 -4.93 -3.99 -11.98
C THR A 59 -3.72 -3.21 -11.47
N ALA A 60 -2.68 -3.89 -10.97
CA ALA A 60 -1.47 -3.22 -10.48
C ALA A 60 -0.68 -2.53 -11.59
N LEU A 61 -0.57 -3.15 -12.78
CA LEU A 61 0.06 -2.55 -13.96
C LEU A 61 -0.69 -1.30 -14.41
N ARG A 62 -2.01 -1.37 -14.52
CA ARG A 62 -2.86 -0.22 -14.85
C ARG A 62 -2.73 0.89 -13.80
N ALA A 63 -2.81 0.53 -12.53
CA ALA A 63 -2.65 1.48 -11.42
C ALA A 63 -1.28 2.15 -11.42
N ARG A 64 -0.21 1.44 -11.78
CA ARG A 64 1.13 1.99 -11.92
C ARG A 64 1.18 3.11 -12.97
N LEU A 65 0.53 2.91 -14.13
CA LEU A 65 0.44 3.94 -15.17
C LEU A 65 -0.41 5.13 -14.72
N LEU A 66 -1.48 4.88 -13.97
CA LEU A 66 -2.30 5.96 -13.40
C LEU A 66 -1.51 6.78 -12.38
N TRP A 67 -0.74 6.14 -11.49
CA TRP A 67 0.14 6.83 -10.54
C TRP A 67 1.18 7.71 -11.24
N GLU A 68 1.76 7.23 -12.35
CA GLU A 68 2.72 8.01 -13.14
C GLU A 68 2.09 9.29 -13.70
N ARG A 69 0.93 9.17 -14.37
CA ARG A 69 0.17 10.34 -14.88
C ARG A 69 -0.22 11.31 -13.77
N ILE A 70 -0.65 10.78 -12.63
CA ILE A 70 -0.95 11.60 -11.45
C ILE A 70 0.32 12.30 -10.97
N GLY A 71 1.45 11.62 -10.91
CA GLY A 71 2.74 12.17 -10.49
C GLY A 71 3.26 13.27 -11.40
N GLU A 72 3.06 13.15 -12.71
CA GLU A 72 3.39 14.19 -13.69
C GLU A 72 2.58 15.46 -13.44
N ARG A 73 1.28 15.32 -13.14
CA ARG A 73 0.39 16.44 -12.86
C ARG A 73 0.56 17.02 -11.46
N VAL A 74 0.86 16.18 -10.47
CA VAL A 74 0.96 16.52 -9.05
C VAL A 74 2.32 16.09 -8.50
N PRO A 75 3.43 16.80 -8.82
CA PRO A 75 4.77 16.41 -8.34
C PRO A 75 4.87 16.28 -6.81
N GLY A 76 4.00 16.98 -6.08
CA GLY A 76 3.94 16.96 -4.61
C GLY A 76 3.60 15.59 -4.00
N ILE A 77 3.10 14.62 -4.78
CA ILE A 77 2.92 13.23 -4.28
C ILE A 77 4.24 12.47 -4.13
N GLY A 78 5.34 13.00 -4.69
CA GLY A 78 6.67 12.38 -4.63
C GLY A 78 6.74 11.04 -5.37
N PHE A 79 6.07 10.93 -6.52
CA PHE A 79 6.13 9.72 -7.34
C PHE A 79 7.54 9.51 -7.90
N ARG A 80 8.07 8.30 -7.72
CA ARG A 80 9.40 7.88 -8.18
C ARG A 80 9.31 6.52 -8.85
N PRO A 81 9.56 6.42 -10.18
CA PRO A 81 9.64 5.15 -10.90
C PRO A 81 11.02 4.51 -10.69
N ASN A 82 11.38 4.27 -9.43
CA ASN A 82 12.72 3.87 -9.02
C ASN A 82 12.92 2.35 -8.94
N GLY A 83 11.91 1.57 -9.28
CA GLY A 83 11.96 0.12 -9.27
C GLY A 83 12.25 -0.49 -7.90
N SER A 84 12.51 -1.79 -7.89
CA SER A 84 12.88 -2.50 -6.66
C SER A 84 13.95 -3.56 -6.91
N LEU A 85 14.79 -3.83 -5.92
CA LEU A 85 15.72 -4.96 -5.85
C LEU A 85 15.29 -5.88 -4.70
N THR A 86 14.92 -7.12 -5.00
CA THR A 86 14.84 -8.18 -4.00
C THR A 86 16.18 -8.89 -3.95
N VAL A 87 16.92 -8.64 -2.89
CA VAL A 87 18.31 -9.11 -2.75
C VAL A 87 18.34 -10.57 -2.29
N VAL A 88 19.19 -11.39 -2.92
CA VAL A 88 19.32 -12.82 -2.64
C VAL A 88 20.75 -13.15 -2.15
N ARG A 89 20.86 -13.91 -1.07
CA ARG A 89 22.11 -14.22 -0.39
C ARG A 89 22.50 -15.69 -0.45
N THR A 90 21.57 -16.57 -0.79
CA THR A 90 21.78 -18.02 -0.88
C THR A 90 21.40 -18.57 -2.24
N GLU A 91 21.91 -19.74 -2.58
CA GLU A 91 21.55 -20.43 -3.84
C GLU A 91 20.08 -20.79 -3.91
N ALA A 92 19.45 -21.12 -2.78
CA ALA A 92 18.01 -21.42 -2.73
C ALA A 92 17.17 -20.16 -3.02
N GLU A 93 17.54 -19.00 -2.49
CA GLU A 93 16.91 -17.71 -2.80
C GLU A 93 17.15 -17.32 -4.27
N LEU A 94 18.37 -17.53 -4.78
CA LEU A 94 18.72 -17.27 -6.17
C LEU A 94 17.89 -18.13 -7.14
N ALA A 95 17.57 -19.37 -6.76
CA ALA A 95 16.72 -20.24 -7.57
C ALA A 95 15.29 -19.66 -7.72
N VAL A 96 14.72 -19.08 -6.65
CA VAL A 96 13.41 -18.39 -6.72
C VAL A 96 13.49 -17.16 -7.61
N ALA A 97 14.52 -16.33 -7.45
CA ALA A 97 14.73 -15.14 -8.28
C ALA A 97 14.87 -15.50 -9.76
N ARG A 98 15.60 -16.58 -10.05
CA ARG A 98 15.78 -17.10 -11.43
C ARG A 98 14.45 -17.58 -12.02
N ALA A 99 13.65 -18.33 -11.25
CA ALA A 99 12.33 -18.79 -11.67
C ALA A 99 11.39 -17.61 -11.95
N ALA A 100 11.41 -16.58 -11.08
CA ALA A 100 10.62 -15.37 -11.29
C ALA A 100 11.04 -14.59 -12.55
N ALA A 101 12.35 -14.42 -12.77
CA ALA A 101 12.89 -13.73 -13.95
C ALA A 101 12.61 -14.49 -15.28
N ALA A 102 12.39 -15.79 -15.21
CA ALA A 102 12.00 -16.61 -16.37
C ALA A 102 10.50 -16.54 -16.70
N SER A 103 9.69 -15.88 -15.88
CA SER A 103 8.26 -15.67 -16.13
C SER A 103 8.04 -14.89 -17.42
N THR A 104 7.02 -15.28 -18.19
CA THR A 104 6.60 -14.57 -19.41
C THR A 104 5.63 -13.42 -19.17
N GLU A 105 5.25 -13.19 -17.92
CA GLU A 105 4.37 -12.09 -17.55
C GLU A 105 5.11 -10.73 -17.59
N ASP A 106 4.39 -9.67 -17.94
CA ASP A 106 4.95 -8.31 -18.01
C ASP A 106 5.14 -7.70 -16.60
N ARG A 107 6.01 -8.34 -15.81
CA ARG A 107 6.38 -7.85 -14.47
C ARG A 107 7.60 -6.94 -14.49
N GLY A 108 8.32 -6.87 -15.60
CA GLY A 108 9.58 -6.13 -15.69
C GLY A 108 10.70 -6.78 -14.84
N PHE A 109 10.66 -8.10 -14.67
CA PHE A 109 11.68 -8.81 -13.91
C PHE A 109 12.96 -9.03 -14.72
N LYS A 110 14.08 -8.79 -14.07
CA LYS A 110 15.42 -9.13 -14.56
C LYS A 110 16.26 -9.66 -13.38
N LEU A 111 16.92 -10.79 -13.56
CA LEU A 111 17.91 -11.27 -12.60
C LEU A 111 19.23 -10.51 -12.84
N LEU A 112 19.74 -9.90 -11.81
CA LEU A 112 21.01 -9.19 -11.79
C LEU A 112 22.02 -9.98 -10.94
N ASP A 113 23.29 -10.00 -11.37
CA ASP A 113 24.37 -10.41 -10.48
C ASP A 113 24.66 -9.33 -9.42
N ALA A 114 25.57 -9.66 -8.49
CA ALA A 114 25.88 -8.75 -7.39
C ALA A 114 26.57 -7.44 -7.87
N ALA A 115 27.31 -7.49 -8.96
CA ALA A 115 27.99 -6.31 -9.52
C ALA A 115 26.96 -5.39 -10.20
N GLU A 116 26.08 -5.94 -11.06
CA GLU A 116 24.99 -5.22 -11.70
C GLU A 116 24.05 -4.59 -10.66
N ALA A 117 23.70 -5.33 -9.60
CA ALA A 117 22.83 -4.83 -8.52
C ALA A 117 23.48 -3.67 -7.75
N ARG A 118 24.80 -3.71 -7.49
CA ARG A 118 25.54 -2.60 -6.86
C ARG A 118 25.72 -1.41 -7.79
N GLU A 119 25.85 -1.63 -9.09
CA GLU A 119 25.88 -0.54 -10.07
C GLU A 119 24.54 0.22 -10.06
N LEU A 120 23.42 -0.53 -10.02
CA LEU A 120 22.09 0.06 -9.95
C LEU A 120 21.80 0.72 -8.60
N ASN A 121 22.26 0.13 -7.49
CA ASN A 121 22.09 0.67 -6.14
C ASN A 121 23.40 0.59 -5.33
N PRO A 122 24.25 1.62 -5.42
CA PRO A 122 25.57 1.64 -4.76
C PRO A 122 25.53 1.63 -3.22
N ALA A 123 24.35 1.86 -2.62
CA ALA A 123 24.19 1.75 -1.17
C ALA A 123 24.22 0.29 -0.66
N LEU A 124 24.03 -0.70 -1.54
CA LEU A 124 24.07 -2.13 -1.22
C LEU A 124 25.53 -2.62 -1.22
N ARG A 125 26.18 -2.58 -0.07
CA ARG A 125 27.61 -2.97 0.10
C ARG A 125 27.80 -4.28 0.85
N GLY A 126 26.72 -4.89 1.34
CA GLY A 126 26.77 -6.17 2.02
C GLY A 126 27.09 -7.34 1.07
N ASP A 127 27.21 -8.54 1.63
CA ASP A 127 27.47 -9.75 0.87
C ASP A 127 26.16 -10.37 0.39
N PHE A 128 26.04 -10.53 -0.93
CA PHE A 128 24.88 -11.16 -1.59
C PHE A 128 25.29 -11.71 -2.96
N LEU A 129 24.51 -12.66 -3.48
CA LEU A 129 24.77 -13.34 -4.75
C LEU A 129 24.22 -12.58 -5.95
N GLY A 130 23.13 -11.85 -5.77
CA GLY A 130 22.45 -11.12 -6.82
C GLY A 130 21.16 -10.48 -6.32
N ALA A 131 20.33 -10.02 -7.24
CA ALA A 131 19.02 -9.47 -6.93
C ALA A 131 18.04 -9.69 -8.08
N LEU A 132 16.77 -9.84 -7.74
CA LEU A 132 15.68 -9.72 -8.70
C LEU A 132 15.30 -8.24 -8.82
N TRP A 133 15.56 -7.67 -9.97
CA TRP A 133 15.15 -6.31 -10.34
C TRP A 133 13.73 -6.32 -10.89
N CYS A 134 12.91 -5.34 -10.47
CA CYS A 134 11.59 -5.07 -11.03
C CYS A 134 11.50 -3.60 -11.42
N ASP A 135 11.44 -3.30 -12.71
CA ASP A 135 11.35 -1.93 -13.23
C ASP A 135 9.93 -1.34 -13.16
N ARG A 136 8.92 -2.18 -12.95
CA ARG A 136 7.52 -1.76 -12.82
C ARG A 136 7.20 -1.16 -11.45
N ASP A 137 8.00 -1.46 -10.44
CA ASP A 137 7.77 -0.94 -9.10
C ASP A 137 8.12 0.54 -9.01
N ALA A 138 7.41 1.24 -8.12
CA ALA A 138 7.60 2.66 -7.89
C ALA A 138 7.29 3.01 -6.43
N ALA A 139 7.51 4.26 -6.04
CA ALA A 139 7.17 4.77 -4.73
C ALA A 139 6.47 6.13 -4.81
N VAL A 140 5.67 6.45 -3.79
CA VAL A 140 5.10 7.77 -3.50
C VAL A 140 5.40 8.14 -2.06
N GLU A 141 5.15 9.40 -1.69
CA GLU A 141 5.26 9.83 -0.29
C GLU A 141 3.91 9.65 0.43
N PRO A 142 3.69 8.60 1.23
CA PRO A 142 2.36 8.23 1.72
C PRO A 142 1.72 9.29 2.62
N ARG A 143 2.54 10.07 3.34
CA ARG A 143 2.05 11.08 4.29
C ARG A 143 1.70 12.43 3.64
N VAL A 144 2.17 12.69 2.43
CA VAL A 144 1.91 13.95 1.71
C VAL A 144 1.09 13.75 0.44
N ALA A 145 0.99 12.52 -0.07
CA ALA A 145 0.30 12.25 -1.33
C ALA A 145 -1.18 12.66 -1.29
N GLN A 146 -1.93 12.28 -0.25
CA GLN A 146 -3.35 12.61 -0.12
C GLN A 146 -3.59 14.12 0.01
N PRO A 147 -2.91 14.87 0.90
CA PRO A 147 -3.01 16.33 0.92
C PRO A 147 -2.66 16.99 -0.41
N ALA A 148 -1.61 16.52 -1.11
CA ALA A 148 -1.21 17.06 -2.41
C ALA A 148 -2.28 16.83 -3.49
N LEU A 149 -2.87 15.64 -3.53
CA LEU A 149 -3.98 15.31 -4.43
C LEU A 149 -5.21 16.17 -4.16
N ARG A 150 -5.61 16.34 -2.89
CA ARG A 150 -6.73 17.19 -2.51
C ARG A 150 -6.51 18.66 -2.86
N ALA A 151 -5.28 19.15 -2.68
CA ALA A 151 -4.93 20.52 -3.09
C ALA A 151 -5.06 20.72 -4.61
N GLU A 152 -4.72 19.71 -5.42
CA GLU A 152 -4.93 19.74 -6.86
C GLU A 152 -6.41 19.70 -7.22
N LEU A 153 -7.17 18.78 -6.59
CA LEU A 153 -8.62 18.66 -6.81
C LEU A 153 -9.36 19.96 -6.49
N ALA A 154 -8.95 20.68 -5.45
CA ALA A 154 -9.56 21.95 -5.07
C ALA A 154 -9.46 23.03 -6.17
N LYS A 155 -8.44 22.97 -7.03
CA LYS A 155 -8.29 23.91 -8.16
C LYS A 155 -9.39 23.75 -9.22
N SER A 156 -10.05 22.59 -9.27
CA SER A 156 -11.15 22.34 -10.21
C SER A 156 -12.42 23.14 -9.91
N GLY A 157 -12.57 23.67 -8.70
CA GLY A 157 -13.82 24.28 -8.21
C GLY A 157 -14.96 23.27 -7.97
N ARG A 158 -14.72 21.96 -8.20
CA ARG A 158 -15.70 20.87 -8.07
C ARG A 158 -15.47 20.00 -6.84
N TYR A 159 -14.45 20.29 -6.06
CA TYR A 159 -14.05 19.48 -4.91
C TYR A 159 -14.12 20.28 -3.61
N THR A 160 -14.74 19.69 -2.61
CA THR A 160 -14.82 20.22 -1.25
C THR A 160 -14.26 19.20 -0.25
N TRP A 161 -13.32 19.62 0.58
CA TRP A 161 -12.77 18.85 1.69
C TRP A 161 -13.44 19.25 3.01
N VAL A 162 -13.97 18.26 3.74
CA VAL A 162 -14.65 18.43 5.03
C VAL A 162 -13.97 17.55 6.07
N PRO A 163 -12.91 18.03 6.75
CA PRO A 163 -12.23 17.30 7.82
C PRO A 163 -12.95 17.46 9.18
N GLY A 164 -12.66 16.51 10.09
CA GLY A 164 -13.15 16.54 11.48
C GLY A 164 -14.67 16.29 11.58
N ARG A 165 -15.24 15.51 10.64
CA ARG A 165 -16.65 15.15 10.62
C ARG A 165 -16.84 13.65 10.43
N GLU A 166 -17.44 13.00 11.41
CA GLU A 166 -17.82 11.59 11.33
C GLU A 166 -19.26 11.44 10.85
N ILE A 167 -19.46 10.65 9.80
CA ILE A 167 -20.80 10.39 9.28
C ILE A 167 -21.51 9.40 10.20
N ARG A 168 -22.72 9.77 10.61
CA ARG A 168 -23.55 9.03 11.57
C ARG A 168 -24.76 8.37 10.95
N ASP A 169 -25.26 8.94 9.85
CA ASP A 169 -26.48 8.43 9.22
C ASP A 169 -26.45 8.63 7.71
N LEU A 170 -27.18 7.75 7.01
CA LEU A 170 -27.43 7.82 5.57
C LEU A 170 -28.89 8.19 5.35
N THR A 171 -29.12 9.23 4.56
CA THR A 171 -30.45 9.69 4.21
C THR A 171 -30.75 9.42 2.73
N GLY A 172 -32.00 9.55 2.31
CA GLY A 172 -32.40 9.46 0.89
C GLY A 172 -31.75 10.55 0.00
N ARG A 173 -31.12 11.58 0.60
CA ARG A 173 -30.50 12.72 -0.10
C ARG A 173 -29.04 12.94 0.20
N GLY A 174 -28.38 12.03 0.91
CA GLY A 174 -26.99 12.18 1.30
C GLY A 174 -26.68 11.61 2.67
N VAL A 175 -25.91 12.31 3.49
CA VAL A 175 -25.44 11.85 4.81
C VAL A 175 -25.61 12.92 5.87
N VAL A 176 -25.68 12.49 7.14
CA VAL A 176 -25.66 13.37 8.33
C VAL A 176 -24.41 13.13 9.13
N ASP A 177 -23.72 14.18 9.51
CA ASP A 177 -22.50 14.11 10.32
C ASP A 177 -22.78 14.15 11.84
N ASP A 178 -21.72 14.05 12.63
CA ASP A 178 -21.75 14.04 14.10
C ASP A 178 -22.14 15.40 14.74
N ALA A 179 -22.16 16.48 13.95
CA ALA A 179 -22.72 17.76 14.37
C ALA A 179 -24.21 17.93 13.99
N GLY A 180 -24.80 16.94 13.31
CA GLY A 180 -26.17 17.01 12.80
C GLY A 180 -26.29 17.80 11.50
N GLU A 181 -25.19 18.12 10.83
CA GLU A 181 -25.19 18.78 9.53
C GLU A 181 -25.47 17.77 8.42
N THR A 182 -26.34 18.13 7.49
CA THR A 182 -26.66 17.31 6.33
C THR A 182 -25.81 17.71 5.14
N HIS A 183 -25.12 16.74 4.58
CA HIS A 183 -24.38 16.87 3.32
C HIS A 183 -25.20 16.22 2.21
N GLU A 184 -25.75 17.02 1.30
CA GLU A 184 -26.55 16.50 0.20
C GLU A 184 -25.67 15.97 -0.94
N GLY A 185 -26.08 14.86 -1.57
CA GLY A 185 -25.43 14.26 -2.71
C GLY A 185 -26.25 13.14 -3.34
N ASP A 186 -25.99 12.89 -4.61
CA ASP A 186 -26.71 11.90 -5.43
C ASP A 186 -26.21 10.48 -5.19
N ALA A 187 -24.92 10.33 -4.85
CA ALA A 187 -24.28 9.06 -4.56
C ALA A 187 -23.31 9.17 -3.38
N VAL A 188 -23.14 8.09 -2.64
CA VAL A 188 -22.27 7.98 -1.47
C VAL A 188 -21.31 6.82 -1.64
N VAL A 189 -20.01 7.04 -1.45
CA VAL A 189 -19.01 5.97 -1.41
C VAL A 189 -18.29 5.97 -0.06
N LEU A 190 -18.51 4.89 0.68
CA LEU A 190 -17.90 4.66 1.99
C LEU A 190 -16.52 4.01 1.80
N CYS A 191 -15.46 4.78 2.01
CA CYS A 191 -14.04 4.35 1.94
C CYS A 191 -13.41 4.38 3.34
N THR A 192 -14.02 3.71 4.31
CA THR A 192 -13.68 3.79 5.73
C THR A 192 -12.47 2.96 6.15
N GLY A 193 -11.79 2.31 5.20
CA GLY A 193 -10.58 1.50 5.44
C GLY A 193 -10.86 0.33 6.39
N ALA A 194 -10.07 0.22 7.45
CA ALA A 194 -10.22 -0.84 8.45
C ALA A 194 -11.30 -0.56 9.51
N TRP A 195 -11.97 0.59 9.41
CA TRP A 195 -13.07 0.94 10.31
C TRP A 195 -14.39 0.41 9.77
N THR A 196 -14.91 -0.63 10.41
CA THR A 196 -16.15 -1.33 10.02
C THR A 196 -17.22 -1.30 11.11
N GLY A 197 -17.05 -0.45 12.11
CA GLY A 197 -18.04 -0.18 13.16
C GLY A 197 -19.03 0.93 12.76
N GLY A 198 -19.93 1.29 13.68
CA GLY A 198 -20.91 2.35 13.50
C GLY A 198 -21.76 2.16 12.24
N LEU A 199 -21.90 3.21 11.47
CA LEU A 199 -22.74 3.22 10.26
C LEU A 199 -22.43 2.10 9.27
N VAL A 200 -21.15 1.74 9.06
CA VAL A 200 -20.78 0.63 8.17
C VAL A 200 -21.36 -0.68 8.64
N LYS A 201 -21.29 -0.96 9.95
CA LYS A 201 -21.88 -2.17 10.53
C LYS A 201 -23.40 -2.19 10.45
N GLU A 202 -24.02 -1.03 10.61
CA GLU A 202 -25.49 -0.90 10.53
C GLU A 202 -26.00 -1.11 9.11
N LEU A 203 -25.32 -0.58 8.10
CA LEU A 203 -25.71 -0.69 6.70
C LEU A 203 -25.34 -2.02 6.05
N ALA A 204 -24.15 -2.52 6.31
CA ALA A 204 -23.57 -3.67 5.61
C ALA A 204 -23.51 -4.95 6.45
N GLY A 205 -23.80 -4.87 7.77
CA GLY A 205 -23.42 -5.92 8.69
C GLY A 205 -21.89 -6.09 8.76
N PRO A 206 -21.36 -7.23 9.21
CA PRO A 206 -19.93 -7.50 9.17
C PRO A 206 -19.50 -7.77 7.71
N PRO A 207 -18.75 -6.88 7.08
CA PRO A 207 -18.27 -7.14 5.72
C PRO A 207 -17.27 -8.31 5.72
N PRO A 208 -17.14 -9.06 4.61
CA PRO A 208 -16.24 -10.22 4.51
C PRO A 208 -14.78 -9.78 4.36
N ILE A 209 -14.28 -9.16 5.39
CA ILE A 209 -12.89 -8.69 5.50
C ILE A 209 -12.27 -9.16 6.81
N ARG A 210 -10.95 -9.25 6.83
CA ARG A 210 -10.15 -9.30 8.06
C ARG A 210 -9.35 -8.02 8.22
N ARG A 211 -8.99 -7.68 9.43
CA ARG A 211 -7.99 -6.65 9.70
C ARG A 211 -6.62 -7.29 9.82
N VAL A 212 -5.59 -6.57 9.43
CA VAL A 212 -4.20 -6.99 9.57
C VAL A 212 -3.43 -5.84 10.21
N ARG A 213 -2.72 -6.13 11.30
CA ARG A 213 -1.87 -5.15 11.97
C ARG A 213 -0.41 -5.42 11.62
N LEU A 214 0.34 -4.35 11.39
CA LEU A 214 1.76 -4.42 11.08
C LEU A 214 2.55 -3.35 11.84
N GLN A 215 3.79 -3.67 12.18
CA GLN A 215 4.76 -2.78 12.80
C GLN A 215 5.77 -2.29 11.76
N MET A 216 6.09 -1.00 11.82
CA MET A 216 7.01 -0.33 10.92
C MET A 216 7.84 0.69 11.67
N ALA A 217 8.97 1.08 11.10
CA ALA A 217 9.84 2.11 11.64
C ALA A 217 10.36 3.06 10.57
N GLN A 218 10.84 4.22 11.02
CA GLN A 218 11.55 5.20 10.21
C GLN A 218 12.83 5.61 10.92
N THR A 219 13.92 5.70 10.12
CA THR A 219 15.25 6.07 10.63
C THR A 219 15.52 7.58 10.47
N GLU A 220 16.66 8.03 10.96
CA GLU A 220 17.33 9.24 10.48
C GLU A 220 17.71 9.08 9.01
N PRO A 221 18.04 10.20 8.30
CA PRO A 221 18.52 10.11 6.92
C PRO A 221 19.71 9.15 6.76
N LEU A 222 19.70 8.38 5.69
CA LEU A 222 20.77 7.41 5.39
C LEU A 222 22.14 8.08 5.14
N GLY A 223 22.13 9.35 4.74
CA GLY A 223 23.34 10.10 4.38
C GLY A 223 23.86 9.82 2.98
N GLU A 224 23.17 8.97 2.23
CA GLU A 224 23.40 8.67 0.81
C GLU A 224 22.08 8.27 0.14
N THR A 225 22.06 8.18 -1.18
CA THR A 225 20.87 7.81 -1.93
C THR A 225 20.72 6.30 -2.02
N LEU A 226 19.55 5.80 -1.59
CA LEU A 226 19.06 4.47 -1.91
C LEU A 226 18.28 4.58 -3.23
N THR A 227 18.91 4.25 -4.35
CA THR A 227 18.39 4.52 -5.69
C THR A 227 17.15 3.71 -6.05
N THR A 228 16.94 2.56 -5.40
CA THR A 228 15.79 1.67 -5.60
C THR A 228 15.11 1.39 -4.28
N THR A 229 13.88 0.91 -4.29
CA THR A 229 13.34 0.14 -3.17
C THR A 229 14.15 -1.13 -2.99
N VAL A 230 14.36 -1.56 -1.76
CA VAL A 230 15.09 -2.81 -1.45
C VAL A 230 14.20 -3.72 -0.62
N ALA A 231 14.17 -5.00 -1.01
CA ALA A 231 13.53 -6.08 -0.28
C ALA A 231 14.53 -7.19 0.02
N ASP A 232 14.32 -7.95 1.06
CA ASP A 232 15.02 -9.21 1.28
C ASP A 232 14.30 -10.40 0.63
N ALA A 233 14.91 -11.58 0.66
CA ALA A 233 14.35 -12.77 0.06
C ALA A 233 13.15 -13.36 0.81
N ASP A 234 12.85 -12.93 2.04
CA ASP A 234 11.61 -13.30 2.73
C ASP A 234 10.37 -12.71 2.03
N SER A 235 10.55 -11.67 1.21
CA SER A 235 9.52 -11.18 0.29
C SER A 235 9.01 -12.24 -0.69
N PHE A 236 9.84 -13.21 -1.08
CA PHE A 236 9.40 -14.32 -1.93
C PHE A 236 8.36 -15.19 -1.24
N ARG A 237 8.45 -15.36 0.09
CA ARG A 237 7.51 -16.15 0.89
C ARG A 237 6.18 -15.44 1.06
N TYR A 238 6.19 -14.12 1.10
CA TYR A 238 5.02 -13.29 1.35
C TYR A 238 4.18 -13.04 0.09
N TYR A 239 4.84 -12.71 -1.02
CA TYR A 239 4.12 -12.30 -2.23
C TYR A 239 3.73 -13.47 -3.12
N PRO A 240 2.48 -13.47 -3.64
CA PRO A 240 1.95 -14.59 -4.42
C PRO A 240 2.61 -14.79 -5.80
N ALA A 241 3.32 -13.80 -6.32
CA ALA A 241 4.03 -13.88 -7.58
C ALA A 241 5.09 -15.00 -7.66
N TYR A 242 5.62 -15.39 -6.50
CA TYR A 242 6.78 -16.30 -6.43
C TYR A 242 6.42 -17.74 -6.12
N ARG A 243 5.11 -18.07 -6.07
CA ARG A 243 4.64 -19.44 -5.80
C ARG A 243 5.12 -20.40 -6.87
N GLY A 244 5.53 -21.59 -6.44
CA GLY A 244 5.99 -22.70 -7.29
C GLY A 244 7.14 -23.48 -6.67
N ASP A 245 7.64 -24.46 -7.42
CA ASP A 245 8.61 -25.46 -6.94
C ASP A 245 9.89 -24.83 -6.34
N ALA A 246 10.35 -23.72 -6.90
CA ALA A 246 11.55 -23.05 -6.40
C ALA A 246 11.33 -22.45 -4.99
N LEU A 247 10.16 -21.83 -4.76
CA LEU A 247 9.77 -21.33 -3.44
C LEU A 247 9.53 -22.48 -2.45
N ASP A 248 8.92 -23.57 -2.87
CA ASP A 248 8.70 -24.76 -2.04
C ASP A 248 10.04 -25.36 -1.63
N GLY A 249 11.01 -25.43 -2.54
CA GLY A 249 12.38 -25.83 -2.27
C GLY A 249 13.09 -24.91 -1.27
N LEU A 250 12.94 -23.59 -1.40
CA LEU A 250 13.44 -22.60 -0.45
C LEU A 250 12.83 -22.81 0.95
N ASN A 251 11.52 -22.97 1.03
CA ASN A 251 10.82 -23.17 2.31
C ASN A 251 11.26 -24.46 3.01
N ALA A 252 11.48 -25.54 2.25
CA ALA A 252 11.91 -26.83 2.81
C ALA A 252 13.39 -26.85 3.21
N GLY A 253 14.27 -26.24 2.40
CA GLY A 253 15.72 -26.30 2.62
C GLY A 253 16.27 -25.19 3.51
N GLN A 254 15.60 -24.04 3.55
CA GLN A 254 15.99 -22.86 4.32
C GLN A 254 14.74 -22.22 4.95
N PRO A 255 14.24 -22.77 6.07
CA PRO A 255 13.09 -22.18 6.74
C PRO A 255 13.40 -20.75 7.20
N GLN A 256 12.36 -19.93 7.27
CA GLN A 256 12.48 -18.56 7.77
C GLN A 256 12.98 -18.54 9.22
N GLY A 257 13.80 -17.54 9.57
CA GLY A 257 14.29 -17.37 10.94
C GLY A 257 13.15 -17.21 11.96
N GLU A 258 13.39 -17.58 13.20
CA GLU A 258 12.35 -17.67 14.25
C GLU A 258 11.55 -16.38 14.42
N VAL A 259 12.24 -15.23 14.56
CA VAL A 259 11.55 -13.92 14.74
C VAL A 259 10.73 -13.55 13.53
N ALA A 260 11.28 -13.75 12.34
CA ALA A 260 10.58 -13.42 11.09
C ALA A 260 9.38 -14.34 10.85
N ALA A 261 9.53 -15.65 11.12
CA ALA A 261 8.43 -16.61 10.99
C ALA A 261 7.31 -16.35 12.01
N ALA A 262 7.65 -16.08 13.28
CA ALA A 262 6.67 -15.80 14.34
C ALA A 262 5.85 -14.52 14.08
N ASN A 263 6.40 -13.57 13.34
CA ASN A 263 5.77 -12.28 13.06
C ASN A 263 5.35 -12.11 11.58
N ALA A 264 5.42 -13.18 10.78
CA ALA A 264 5.15 -13.16 9.34
C ALA A 264 5.84 -11.97 8.63
N MET A 265 7.16 -11.84 8.85
CA MET A 265 7.95 -10.68 8.43
C MET A 265 8.56 -10.85 7.05
N GLN A 266 8.86 -9.71 6.47
CA GLN A 266 9.79 -9.49 5.38
C GLN A 266 10.46 -8.13 5.59
N LEU A 267 11.64 -7.91 5.03
CA LEU A 267 12.21 -6.57 4.97
C LEU A 267 11.78 -5.89 3.67
N LEU A 268 11.16 -4.72 3.81
CA LEU A 268 11.08 -3.70 2.78
C LEU A 268 11.75 -2.42 3.29
N MET A 269 12.55 -1.78 2.44
CA MET A 269 13.30 -0.57 2.76
C MET A 269 13.08 0.45 1.66
N VAL A 270 12.47 1.59 2.00
CA VAL A 270 12.11 2.66 1.06
C VAL A 270 12.66 3.98 1.57
N GLN A 271 13.47 4.65 0.77
CA GLN A 271 13.95 5.98 1.13
C GLN A 271 12.88 7.04 0.89
N ARG A 272 12.69 7.92 1.89
CA ARG A 272 11.85 9.12 1.79
C ARG A 272 12.60 10.26 1.12
N LEU A 273 11.86 11.30 0.71
CA LEU A 273 12.46 12.49 0.11
C LEU A 273 13.40 13.25 1.07
N ASP A 274 13.20 13.10 2.38
CA ASP A 274 14.09 13.65 3.42
C ASP A 274 15.36 12.81 3.66
N GLY A 275 15.53 11.71 2.90
CA GLY A 275 16.65 10.80 3.00
C GLY A 275 16.51 9.72 4.09
N SER A 276 15.50 9.79 4.96
CA SER A 276 15.22 8.75 5.96
C SER A 276 14.72 7.47 5.31
N LEU A 277 14.88 6.33 6.00
CA LEU A 277 14.39 5.04 5.53
C LEU A 277 13.11 4.66 6.29
N THR A 278 12.05 4.31 5.56
CA THR A 278 10.94 3.55 6.11
C THR A 278 11.24 2.08 5.93
N ILE A 279 11.21 1.33 7.03
CA ILE A 279 11.48 -0.11 7.08
C ILE A 279 10.32 -0.86 7.74
N GLY A 280 10.11 -2.09 7.38
CA GLY A 280 9.07 -3.00 7.90
C GLY A 280 9.04 -4.27 7.09
N ASP A 281 8.10 -5.13 7.32
CA ASP A 281 6.98 -5.04 8.26
C ASP A 281 6.68 -6.41 8.90
N THR A 282 5.86 -6.40 9.94
CA THR A 282 5.23 -7.59 10.51
C THR A 282 3.81 -7.76 10.01
N HIS A 283 3.20 -8.94 10.19
CA HIS A 283 1.77 -9.17 9.91
C HIS A 283 1.13 -9.96 11.05
N GLU A 284 0.22 -9.32 11.76
CA GLU A 284 -0.60 -9.91 12.80
C GLU A 284 -2.04 -10.03 12.30
N TYR A 285 -2.56 -11.24 12.29
CA TYR A 285 -3.87 -11.56 11.69
C TYR A 285 -4.96 -11.83 12.71
N ASP A 286 -4.58 -12.20 13.95
CA ASP A 286 -5.51 -12.60 15.00
C ASP A 286 -5.91 -11.42 15.88
N GLU A 287 -7.21 -11.21 16.07
CA GLU A 287 -7.75 -10.18 16.94
C GLU A 287 -8.20 -10.79 18.29
N PRO A 288 -8.10 -10.05 19.41
CA PRO A 288 -7.68 -8.65 19.50
C PRO A 288 -6.18 -8.50 19.28
N PHE A 289 -5.79 -7.48 18.50
CA PHE A 289 -4.39 -7.17 18.28
C PHE A 289 -3.67 -6.80 19.58
N SER A 290 -2.37 -7.08 19.64
CA SER A 290 -1.52 -6.62 20.73
C SER A 290 -1.64 -5.10 20.93
N PHE A 291 -1.70 -4.67 22.19
CA PHE A 291 -1.70 -3.25 22.54
C PHE A 291 -0.34 -2.61 22.24
N ASP A 292 0.73 -3.34 22.58
CA ASP A 292 2.10 -2.85 22.44
C ASP A 292 2.69 -3.15 21.06
N THR A 293 3.74 -2.42 20.71
CA THR A 293 4.74 -2.81 19.72
C THR A 293 5.89 -3.51 20.43
N VAL A 294 6.37 -4.62 19.87
CA VAL A 294 7.49 -5.39 20.43
C VAL A 294 8.80 -5.06 19.70
N GLU A 295 9.93 -5.17 20.41
CA GLU A 295 11.24 -4.75 19.88
C GLU A 295 11.89 -5.79 18.97
N ASP A 296 11.72 -7.10 19.22
CA ASP A 296 12.39 -8.17 18.46
C ASP A 296 12.25 -8.03 16.92
N PRO A 297 11.07 -7.66 16.36
CA PRO A 297 10.97 -7.39 14.94
C PRO A 297 11.83 -6.23 14.46
N TYR A 298 11.98 -5.17 15.27
CA TYR A 298 12.81 -4.02 14.88
C TYR A 298 14.30 -4.35 14.91
N ASP A 299 14.75 -5.13 15.88
CA ASP A 299 16.12 -5.62 15.96
C ASP A 299 16.44 -6.52 14.76
N HIS A 300 15.52 -7.44 14.42
CA HIS A 300 15.64 -8.28 13.22
C HIS A 300 15.71 -7.44 11.93
N LEU A 301 14.81 -6.47 11.74
CA LEU A 301 14.84 -5.58 10.58
C LEU A 301 16.16 -4.79 10.49
N ALA A 302 16.68 -4.33 11.63
CA ALA A 302 17.94 -3.60 11.67
C ALA A 302 19.13 -4.48 11.30
N GLU A 303 19.14 -5.73 11.75
CA GLU A 303 20.16 -6.72 11.41
C GLU A 303 20.14 -7.03 9.90
N VAL A 304 18.98 -7.38 9.34
CA VAL A 304 18.84 -7.73 7.93
C VAL A 304 19.19 -6.53 7.04
N ALA A 305 18.65 -5.35 7.34
CA ALA A 305 18.93 -4.14 6.57
C ALA A 305 20.42 -3.76 6.65
N GLY A 306 21.03 -3.87 7.84
CA GLY A 306 22.45 -3.65 8.05
C GLY A 306 23.32 -4.60 7.25
N ALA A 307 22.94 -5.88 7.18
CA ALA A 307 23.63 -6.89 6.36
C ALA A 307 23.58 -6.56 4.86
N LEU A 308 22.45 -6.05 4.35
CA LEU A 308 22.33 -5.65 2.94
C LEU A 308 23.11 -4.36 2.63
N LEU A 309 23.04 -3.38 3.53
CA LEU A 309 23.77 -2.12 3.38
C LEU A 309 25.28 -2.23 3.63
N GLY A 310 25.75 -3.34 4.25
CA GLY A 310 27.14 -3.51 4.68
C GLY A 310 27.56 -2.51 5.77
N ARG A 311 26.59 -1.96 6.53
CA ARG A 311 26.79 -1.05 7.66
C ARG A 311 25.58 -1.02 8.56
N ALA A 312 25.73 -0.53 9.78
CA ALA A 312 24.62 -0.36 10.70
C ALA A 312 23.55 0.60 10.13
N LEU A 313 22.30 0.31 10.42
CA LEU A 313 21.20 1.20 10.11
C LEU A 313 21.37 2.54 10.86
N PRO A 314 20.97 3.69 10.26
CA PRO A 314 20.82 4.92 11.02
C PRO A 314 19.84 4.74 12.18
N ARG A 315 19.96 5.58 13.21
CA ARG A 315 19.10 5.50 14.39
C ARG A 315 17.61 5.55 13.99
N VAL A 316 16.83 4.64 14.54
CA VAL A 316 15.38 4.66 14.43
C VAL A 316 14.81 5.85 15.21
N THR A 317 14.03 6.70 14.55
CA THR A 317 13.43 7.90 15.13
C THR A 317 11.95 7.77 15.40
N ARG A 318 11.28 6.85 14.71
CA ARG A 318 9.84 6.63 14.83
C ARG A 318 9.51 5.14 14.68
N ARG A 319 8.58 4.67 15.52
CA ARG A 319 7.93 3.36 15.41
C ARG A 319 6.43 3.57 15.42
N TRP A 320 5.70 2.76 14.66
CA TRP A 320 4.24 2.77 14.67
C TRP A 320 3.66 1.42 14.27
N ALA A 321 2.41 1.21 14.65
CA ALA A 321 1.60 0.15 14.09
C ALA A 321 0.57 0.74 13.12
N GLY A 322 0.31 0.01 12.03
CA GLY A 322 -0.75 0.30 11.07
C GLY A 322 -1.76 -0.85 11.05
N VAL A 323 -3.00 -0.56 10.71
CA VAL A 323 -4.03 -1.58 10.51
C VAL A 323 -4.72 -1.32 9.18
N TYR A 324 -4.75 -2.33 8.32
CA TYR A 324 -5.52 -2.30 7.08
C TYR A 324 -6.59 -3.38 7.04
N ALA A 325 -7.60 -3.17 6.21
CA ALA A 325 -8.61 -4.19 5.90
C ALA A 325 -8.19 -4.99 4.66
N GLN A 326 -8.42 -6.30 4.70
CA GLN A 326 -8.19 -7.22 3.60
C GLN A 326 -9.44 -8.05 3.35
N THR A 327 -9.92 -8.08 2.10
CA THR A 327 -11.03 -8.97 1.72
C THR A 327 -10.67 -10.44 1.96
N LEU A 328 -11.64 -11.21 2.45
CA LEU A 328 -11.53 -12.66 2.61
C LEU A 328 -11.70 -13.39 1.28
N ASP A 329 -12.35 -12.77 0.32
CA ASP A 329 -12.44 -13.28 -1.05
C ASP A 329 -11.11 -13.01 -1.79
N THR A 330 -10.27 -14.04 -1.89
CA THR A 330 -8.96 -13.97 -2.53
C THR A 330 -9.01 -13.79 -4.05
N SER A 331 -10.18 -13.97 -4.68
CA SER A 331 -10.39 -13.70 -6.11
C SER A 331 -10.58 -12.21 -6.42
N ARG A 332 -10.79 -11.39 -5.37
CA ARG A 332 -11.03 -9.95 -5.50
C ARG A 332 -9.91 -9.13 -4.87
N ILE A 333 -9.64 -8.00 -5.47
CA ILE A 333 -8.64 -7.06 -4.96
C ILE A 333 -9.21 -6.21 -3.83
N VAL A 334 -10.51 -5.94 -3.87
CA VAL A 334 -11.23 -5.07 -2.95
C VAL A 334 -12.64 -5.64 -2.71
N HIS A 335 -13.17 -5.44 -1.52
CA HIS A 335 -14.59 -5.63 -1.26
C HIS A 335 -15.35 -4.40 -1.69
N ARG A 336 -16.26 -4.55 -2.67
CA ARG A 336 -17.19 -3.52 -3.13
C ARG A 336 -18.60 -4.07 -3.04
N ALA A 337 -19.47 -3.36 -2.33
CA ALA A 337 -20.86 -3.76 -2.12
C ALA A 337 -21.79 -2.55 -2.10
N ARG A 338 -22.94 -2.67 -2.74
CA ARG A 338 -24.04 -1.72 -2.58
C ARG A 338 -24.66 -1.94 -1.20
N VAL A 339 -24.71 -0.90 -0.37
CA VAL A 339 -25.21 -0.97 1.02
C VAL A 339 -26.53 -0.22 1.21
N ALA A 340 -26.89 0.64 0.25
CA ALA A 340 -28.20 1.29 0.14
C ALA A 340 -28.45 1.69 -1.33
N ASP A 341 -29.62 2.26 -1.63
CA ASP A 341 -29.99 2.60 -3.01
C ASP A 341 -28.99 3.50 -3.73
N ASN A 342 -28.37 4.42 -3.01
CA ASN A 342 -27.39 5.37 -3.53
C ASN A 342 -26.04 5.28 -2.81
N ALA A 343 -25.75 4.20 -2.08
CA ALA A 343 -24.54 4.09 -1.29
C ALA A 343 -23.81 2.77 -1.50
N TRP A 344 -22.48 2.86 -1.58
CA TRP A 344 -21.55 1.73 -1.77
C TRP A 344 -20.44 1.75 -0.72
N LEU A 345 -20.09 0.58 -0.24
CA LEU A 345 -18.90 0.34 0.58
C LEU A 345 -17.76 -0.16 -0.30
N VAL A 346 -16.61 0.51 -0.23
CA VAL A 346 -15.36 0.09 -0.91
C VAL A 346 -14.26 -0.01 0.12
N THR A 347 -13.86 -1.22 0.47
CA THR A 347 -12.86 -1.50 1.51
C THR A 347 -12.12 -2.81 1.26
N GLY A 348 -11.13 -3.12 2.08
CA GLY A 348 -10.45 -4.41 2.06
C GLY A 348 -9.45 -4.65 0.92
N PRO A 349 -8.70 -3.64 0.42
CA PRO A 349 -7.67 -3.89 -0.60
C PRO A 349 -6.44 -4.62 -0.05
N GLY A 350 -6.34 -4.80 1.26
CA GLY A 350 -5.17 -5.39 1.92
C GLY A 350 -3.91 -4.54 1.72
N GLY A 351 -2.75 -5.18 1.69
CA GLY A 351 -1.46 -4.53 1.39
C GLY A 351 -1.34 -3.98 -0.05
N ARG A 352 -2.41 -4.09 -0.86
CA ARG A 352 -2.47 -3.59 -2.24
C ARG A 352 -3.05 -2.18 -2.35
N GLY A 353 -3.54 -1.63 -1.23
CA GLY A 353 -4.30 -0.38 -1.21
C GLY A 353 -3.57 0.80 -1.85
N MET A 354 -2.32 1.05 -1.49
CA MET A 354 -1.53 2.14 -2.09
C MET A 354 -1.29 1.88 -3.58
N THR A 355 -0.85 0.67 -3.95
CA THR A 355 -0.60 0.31 -5.35
C THR A 355 -1.85 0.47 -6.21
N CYS A 356 -2.95 -0.22 -5.83
CA CYS A 356 -4.09 -0.45 -6.71
C CYS A 356 -5.19 0.63 -6.62
N SER A 357 -5.12 1.55 -5.64
CA SER A 357 -6.19 2.51 -5.39
C SER A 357 -6.66 3.34 -6.60
N PRO A 358 -5.78 3.82 -7.52
CA PRO A 358 -6.27 4.55 -8.69
C PRO A 358 -7.13 3.68 -9.63
N ALA A 359 -6.70 2.45 -9.88
CA ALA A 359 -7.44 1.51 -10.72
C ALA A 359 -8.72 1.01 -10.04
N ILE A 360 -8.70 0.77 -8.72
CA ILE A 360 -9.90 0.43 -7.95
C ILE A 360 -10.95 1.55 -8.06
N ALA A 361 -10.51 2.81 -7.97
CA ALA A 361 -11.42 3.95 -8.09
C ALA A 361 -11.97 4.10 -9.51
N GLU A 362 -11.15 3.85 -10.53
CA GLU A 362 -11.57 3.83 -11.94
C GLU A 362 -12.63 2.74 -12.18
N ASP A 363 -12.39 1.49 -11.72
CA ASP A 363 -13.34 0.39 -11.81
C ASP A 363 -14.66 0.70 -11.08
N THR A 364 -14.58 1.39 -9.92
CA THR A 364 -15.79 1.82 -9.20
C THR A 364 -16.58 2.85 -10.00
N ALA A 365 -15.91 3.84 -10.57
CA ALA A 365 -16.55 4.88 -11.36
C ALA A 365 -17.24 4.29 -12.62
N GLU A 366 -16.62 3.29 -13.26
CA GLU A 366 -17.21 2.57 -14.40
C GLU A 366 -18.46 1.74 -13.98
N GLU A 367 -18.33 0.96 -12.89
CA GLU A 367 -19.45 0.15 -12.37
C GLU A 367 -20.65 1.01 -11.96
N LEU A 368 -20.40 2.20 -11.42
CA LEU A 368 -21.45 3.13 -10.99
C LEU A 368 -21.89 4.10 -12.09
N SER A 369 -21.30 3.99 -13.28
CA SER A 369 -21.63 4.82 -14.45
C SER A 369 -21.43 6.32 -14.19
N TRP A 370 -20.35 6.65 -13.51
CA TRP A 370 -19.93 8.05 -13.29
C TRP A 370 -19.19 8.62 -14.49
#